data_7fda2b45f95de32e5fa3df7e1434575e
#
_entry.id   7fda2b45f95de32e5fa3df7e1434575e
#
_cell.length_a   1.000
_cell.length_b   1.000
_cell.length_c   1.000
_cell.angle_alpha   90.00
_cell.angle_beta   90.00
_cell.angle_gamma   90.00
#
_symmetry.space_group_name_H-M   'P 1'
#
loop_
_entity.id
_entity.type
_entity.pdbx_description
1 polymer ?
#
loop_
_entity_poly.entity_id
_entity_poly.type
_entity_poly.pdbx_seq_one_letter_code
_entity_poly.pdbx_strand_id
1 'polypeptide(L)'
;MRLKLNNPATKVIPKEMLTVVDKPVIQYAVEEAIEAGIEHFVFVTGRGKNAIEDHFDLAYELEATLKARGKKAEIEILRATRPLYGAASFVRQQEPLGLGHAVWCAREIVGNEPFALALPDMLIHGQPGCLAQMIETYNTHGGNIVAVEEVPHEHVNRYGVVALGKTFDQRTHTITAMVEKPKIEDAPSDLIISGRYILQPEIFAKLAEQKPGAGGEIQLTDSMIELLADQAFIAYQFDGKTYDCGDKIGYLAANVAYALDRPDIGPKFRPVLDELMKR
;
A
#
# COMPACT_ATOMS: atom_id res chain seq x y z
N MET A 1 11.54 3.12 9.07
CA MET A 1 11.15 1.73 8.74
C MET A 1 12.21 0.79 9.29
N ARG A 2 11.97 0.16 10.44
CA ARG A 2 12.90 -0.82 11.02
C ARG A 2 13.10 -1.95 10.00
N LEU A 3 14.35 -2.18 9.60
CA LEU A 3 14.76 -3.45 9.02
C LEU A 3 14.33 -4.55 9.98
N LYS A 4 13.19 -5.20 9.74
CA LYS A 4 12.92 -6.48 10.39
C LYS A 4 13.95 -7.45 9.83
N LEU A 5 15.02 -7.67 10.58
CA LEU A 5 16.13 -8.58 10.28
C LEU A 5 15.70 -10.06 10.04
N ASN A 6 14.39 -10.31 9.98
CA ASN A 6 13.82 -11.64 9.88
C ASN A 6 13.75 -12.21 8.46
N ASN A 7 14.13 -11.42 7.44
CA ASN A 7 14.17 -11.90 6.06
C ASN A 7 15.56 -11.61 5.44
N PRO A 8 16.44 -12.61 5.30
CA PRO A 8 17.77 -12.45 4.73
C PRO A 8 17.78 -11.86 3.31
N ALA A 9 16.75 -12.12 2.51
CA ALA A 9 16.64 -11.59 1.13
C ALA A 9 16.57 -10.05 1.12
N THR A 10 15.96 -9.43 2.13
CA THR A 10 15.80 -7.97 2.20
C THR A 10 17.03 -7.24 2.72
N LYS A 11 18.13 -7.95 2.97
CA LYS A 11 19.42 -7.33 3.30
C LYS A 11 20.00 -6.50 2.15
N VAL A 12 19.77 -6.93 0.92
CA VAL A 12 20.32 -6.31 -0.30
C VAL A 12 19.20 -5.76 -1.18
N ILE A 13 18.08 -6.47 -1.28
CA ILE A 13 16.93 -6.09 -2.11
C ILE A 13 15.88 -5.45 -1.21
N PRO A 14 15.33 -4.27 -1.55
CA PRO A 14 14.19 -3.68 -0.83
C PRO A 14 13.03 -4.69 -0.76
N LYS A 15 12.33 -4.77 0.38
CA LYS A 15 11.22 -5.72 0.54
C LYS A 15 10.11 -5.48 -0.48
N GLU A 16 9.93 -4.26 -0.92
CA GLU A 16 8.96 -3.83 -1.93
C GLU A 16 9.28 -4.39 -3.33
N MET A 17 10.53 -4.84 -3.52
CA MET A 17 11.02 -5.48 -4.76
C MET A 17 11.00 -7.01 -4.71
N LEU A 18 10.55 -7.61 -3.60
CA LEU A 18 10.27 -9.06 -3.57
C LEU A 18 9.12 -9.34 -4.53
N THR A 19 9.25 -10.43 -5.29
CA THR A 19 8.26 -10.75 -6.33
C THR A 19 7.14 -11.63 -5.78
N VAL A 20 5.90 -11.23 -6.07
CA VAL A 20 4.74 -12.10 -5.96
C VAL A 20 4.44 -12.62 -7.37
N VAL A 21 4.56 -13.92 -7.57
CA VAL A 21 4.58 -14.61 -8.87
C VAL A 21 5.75 -14.11 -9.74
N ASP A 22 5.53 -13.10 -10.57
CA ASP A 22 6.51 -12.58 -11.55
C ASP A 22 6.67 -11.05 -11.49
N LYS A 23 5.97 -10.35 -10.57
CA LYS A 23 6.03 -8.90 -10.42
C LYS A 23 6.48 -8.50 -9.01
N PRO A 24 7.28 -7.43 -8.84
CA PRO A 24 7.56 -6.88 -7.53
C PRO A 24 6.28 -6.46 -6.80
N VAL A 25 6.26 -6.60 -5.48
CA VAL A 25 5.12 -6.21 -4.63
C VAL A 25 4.66 -4.77 -4.90
N ILE A 26 5.61 -3.84 -5.04
CA ILE A 26 5.30 -2.43 -5.34
C ILE A 26 4.60 -2.23 -6.69
N GLN A 27 4.84 -3.10 -7.68
CA GLN A 27 4.20 -3.02 -8.99
C GLN A 27 2.68 -3.20 -8.89
N TYR A 28 2.21 -4.11 -8.04
CA TYR A 28 0.77 -4.31 -7.82
C TYR A 28 0.10 -3.07 -7.25
N ALA A 29 0.75 -2.37 -6.31
CA ALA A 29 0.22 -1.12 -5.75
C ALA A 29 0.16 0.01 -6.79
N VAL A 30 1.13 0.07 -7.70
CA VAL A 30 1.13 1.05 -8.81
C VAL A 30 0.05 0.70 -9.84
N GLU A 31 -0.10 -0.56 -10.21
CA GLU A 31 -1.14 -1.02 -11.14
C GLU A 31 -2.55 -0.74 -10.58
N GLU A 32 -2.79 -1.01 -9.28
CA GLU A 32 -4.03 -0.68 -8.58
C GLU A 32 -4.33 0.84 -8.66
N ALA A 33 -3.31 1.67 -8.45
CA ALA A 33 -3.47 3.11 -8.50
C ALA A 33 -3.72 3.63 -9.93
N ILE A 34 -3.07 3.07 -10.94
CA ILE A 34 -3.34 3.37 -12.37
C ILE A 34 -4.78 2.99 -12.73
N GLU A 35 -5.25 1.80 -12.33
CA GLU A 35 -6.63 1.34 -12.53
C GLU A 35 -7.64 2.30 -11.87
N ALA A 36 -7.30 2.85 -10.72
CA ALA A 36 -8.10 3.84 -10.01
C ALA A 36 -8.06 5.25 -10.62
N GLY A 37 -7.30 5.46 -11.69
CA GLY A 37 -7.19 6.75 -12.37
C GLY A 37 -6.16 7.71 -11.77
N ILE A 38 -5.24 7.23 -10.93
CA ILE A 38 -4.13 8.03 -10.43
C ILE A 38 -3.11 8.25 -11.57
N GLU A 39 -2.81 9.51 -11.85
CA GLU A 39 -1.94 9.91 -12.96
C GLU A 39 -0.52 10.25 -12.50
N HIS A 40 -0.33 10.70 -11.25
CA HIS A 40 0.96 11.12 -10.73
C HIS A 40 1.38 10.31 -9.50
N PHE A 41 2.63 9.85 -9.49
CA PHE A 41 3.17 8.98 -8.44
C PHE A 41 4.34 9.66 -7.72
N VAL A 42 4.30 9.68 -6.40
CA VAL A 42 5.40 10.13 -5.56
C VAL A 42 5.96 8.95 -4.78
N PHE A 43 7.10 8.45 -5.20
CA PHE A 43 7.77 7.35 -4.50
C PHE A 43 8.67 7.91 -3.40
N VAL A 44 8.34 7.60 -2.15
CA VAL A 44 9.20 7.95 -1.02
C VAL A 44 10.17 6.80 -0.78
N THR A 45 11.41 7.02 -1.16
CA THR A 45 12.49 6.02 -1.07
C THR A 45 13.45 6.32 0.07
N GLY A 46 14.43 5.47 0.28
CA GLY A 46 15.47 5.62 1.28
C GLY A 46 16.81 5.07 0.78
N ARG A 47 17.81 5.09 1.66
CA ARG A 47 19.13 4.55 1.33
C ARG A 47 19.02 3.07 0.94
N GLY A 48 19.65 2.68 -0.18
CA GLY A 48 19.69 1.30 -0.67
C GLY A 48 18.44 0.84 -1.40
N LYS A 49 17.56 1.79 -1.84
CA LYS A 49 16.32 1.48 -2.56
C LYS A 49 16.33 1.87 -4.04
N ASN A 50 17.50 2.05 -4.64
CA ASN A 50 17.63 2.45 -6.06
C ASN A 50 16.93 1.47 -7.01
N ALA A 51 16.86 0.18 -6.65
CA ALA A 51 16.14 -0.81 -7.44
C ALA A 51 14.65 -0.47 -7.68
N ILE A 52 14.02 0.36 -6.82
CA ILE A 52 12.67 0.85 -7.05
C ILE A 52 12.66 1.91 -8.15
N GLU A 53 13.63 2.82 -8.11
CA GLU A 53 13.81 3.86 -9.14
C GLU A 53 14.09 3.20 -10.49
N ASP A 54 15.07 2.28 -10.55
CA ASP A 54 15.44 1.53 -11.75
C ASP A 54 14.28 0.72 -12.32
N HIS A 55 13.39 0.17 -11.47
CA HIS A 55 12.25 -0.64 -11.90
C HIS A 55 11.21 0.18 -12.68
N PHE A 56 10.98 1.43 -12.27
CA PHE A 56 10.00 2.32 -12.91
C PHE A 56 10.61 3.23 -13.97
N ASP A 57 11.92 3.14 -14.19
CA ASP A 57 12.61 3.88 -15.26
C ASP A 57 12.64 3.10 -16.58
N LEU A 58 13.14 3.73 -17.62
CA LEU A 58 13.29 3.14 -18.93
C LEU A 58 14.45 2.15 -18.97
N ALA A 59 14.16 0.87 -19.13
CA ALA A 59 15.18 -0.16 -19.38
C ALA A 59 15.68 -0.07 -20.85
N TYR A 60 16.44 0.98 -21.18
CA TYR A 60 16.81 1.36 -22.55
C TYR A 60 17.47 0.23 -23.32
N GLU A 61 18.49 -0.44 -22.75
CA GLU A 61 19.25 -1.51 -23.39
C GLU A 61 18.35 -2.74 -23.63
N LEU A 62 17.46 -3.06 -22.71
CA LEU A 62 16.50 -4.15 -22.84
C LEU A 62 15.51 -3.86 -23.95
N GLU A 63 14.89 -2.66 -23.96
CA GLU A 63 13.96 -2.26 -25.03
C GLU A 63 14.63 -2.24 -26.39
N ALA A 64 15.85 -1.72 -26.49
CA ALA A 64 16.61 -1.72 -27.76
C ALA A 64 16.88 -3.14 -28.25
N THR A 65 17.25 -4.05 -27.36
CA THR A 65 17.49 -5.46 -27.68
C THR A 65 16.22 -6.16 -28.14
N LEU A 66 15.09 -5.95 -27.44
CA LEU A 66 13.79 -6.52 -27.81
C LEU A 66 13.30 -5.98 -29.17
N LYS A 67 13.47 -4.69 -29.44
CA LYS A 67 13.17 -4.06 -30.74
C LYS A 67 13.97 -4.69 -31.88
N ALA A 68 15.28 -4.85 -31.68
CA ALA A 68 16.18 -5.46 -32.68
C ALA A 68 15.79 -6.92 -32.99
N ARG A 69 15.20 -7.62 -32.02
CA ARG A 69 14.74 -9.02 -32.15
C ARG A 69 13.27 -9.15 -32.59
N GLY A 70 12.56 -8.04 -32.82
CA GLY A 70 11.16 -8.03 -33.21
C GLY A 70 10.16 -8.50 -32.14
N LYS A 71 10.56 -8.46 -30.87
CA LYS A 71 9.82 -8.94 -29.71
C LYS A 71 8.78 -7.92 -29.21
N LYS A 72 7.72 -7.72 -30.01
CA LYS A 72 6.71 -6.68 -29.75
C LYS A 72 5.91 -6.92 -28.48
N ALA A 73 5.49 -8.17 -28.23
CA ALA A 73 4.69 -8.49 -27.05
C ALA A 73 5.46 -8.23 -25.74
N GLU A 74 6.74 -8.60 -25.71
CA GLU A 74 7.60 -8.39 -24.57
C GLU A 74 7.88 -6.89 -24.33
N ILE A 75 7.94 -6.08 -25.37
CA ILE A 75 8.05 -4.62 -25.26
C ILE A 75 6.78 -4.02 -24.64
N GLU A 76 5.59 -4.47 -25.05
CA GLU A 76 4.33 -3.98 -24.49
C GLU A 76 4.20 -4.37 -23.00
N ILE A 77 4.59 -5.58 -22.61
CA ILE A 77 4.65 -5.99 -21.20
C ILE A 77 5.58 -5.04 -20.42
N LEU A 78 6.79 -4.79 -20.96
CA LEU A 78 7.75 -3.93 -20.28
C LEU A 78 7.25 -2.48 -20.12
N ARG A 79 6.54 -1.96 -21.12
CA ARG A 79 5.95 -0.61 -21.08
C ARG A 79 4.78 -0.50 -20.12
N ALA A 80 3.98 -1.54 -20.00
CA ALA A 80 2.82 -1.58 -19.10
C ALA A 80 3.23 -1.58 -17.59
N THR A 81 4.49 -1.87 -17.28
CA THR A 81 4.97 -1.90 -15.89
C THR A 81 5.36 -0.54 -15.33
N ARG A 82 5.40 0.51 -16.12
CA ARG A 82 5.85 1.83 -15.67
C ARG A 82 4.79 2.91 -15.84
N PRO A 83 4.79 3.94 -14.97
CA PRO A 83 4.00 5.15 -15.16
C PRO A 83 4.35 5.86 -16.48
N LEU A 84 3.46 6.75 -16.93
CA LEU A 84 3.71 7.60 -18.09
C LEU A 84 4.93 8.51 -17.87
N TYR A 85 5.53 8.98 -18.95
CA TYR A 85 6.67 9.90 -18.87
C TYR A 85 6.31 11.16 -18.07
N GLY A 86 7.12 11.48 -17.06
CA GLY A 86 6.91 12.61 -16.15
C GLY A 86 5.89 12.37 -15.05
N ALA A 87 5.22 11.21 -15.01
CA ALA A 87 4.23 10.87 -14.00
C ALA A 87 4.82 10.30 -12.71
N ALA A 88 6.13 10.06 -12.64
CA ALA A 88 6.81 9.53 -11.46
C ALA A 88 7.80 10.54 -10.88
N SER A 89 7.67 10.80 -9.59
CA SER A 89 8.61 11.61 -8.81
C SER A 89 9.20 10.77 -7.68
N PHE A 90 10.48 10.96 -7.37
CA PHE A 90 11.17 10.23 -6.31
C PHE A 90 11.67 11.19 -5.25
N VAL A 91 11.32 10.94 -3.98
CA VAL A 91 11.73 11.72 -2.82
C VAL A 91 12.44 10.82 -1.83
N ARG A 92 13.47 11.33 -1.18
CA ARG A 92 14.22 10.56 -0.18
C ARG A 92 13.80 10.90 1.24
N GLN A 93 13.36 9.89 1.96
CA GLN A 93 13.39 9.88 3.40
C GLN A 93 14.83 9.59 3.85
N GLN A 94 15.56 10.61 4.29
CA GLN A 94 16.97 10.49 4.66
C GLN A 94 17.18 9.72 5.97
N GLU A 95 16.27 9.91 6.94
CA GLU A 95 16.27 9.24 8.22
C GLU A 95 15.00 8.37 8.38
N PRO A 96 15.10 7.12 8.85
CA PRO A 96 13.98 6.20 8.97
C PRO A 96 13.12 6.51 10.21
N LEU A 97 12.50 7.69 10.25
CA LEU A 97 11.75 8.20 11.39
C LEU A 97 10.28 7.74 11.43
N GLY A 98 9.87 6.82 10.59
CA GLY A 98 8.51 6.27 10.57
C GLY A 98 7.69 6.63 9.33
N LEU A 99 6.44 6.11 9.28
CA LEU A 99 5.55 6.31 8.13
C LEU A 99 5.10 7.77 8.00
N GLY A 100 4.74 8.42 9.10
CA GLY A 100 4.34 9.83 9.08
C GLY A 100 5.42 10.73 8.50
N HIS A 101 6.69 10.50 8.90
CA HIS A 101 7.82 11.25 8.33
C HIS A 101 8.02 10.95 6.83
N ALA A 102 7.80 9.71 6.40
CA ALA A 102 7.88 9.37 4.97
C ALA A 102 6.82 10.15 4.17
N VAL A 103 5.58 10.19 4.65
CA VAL A 103 4.50 10.98 4.03
C VAL A 103 4.86 12.47 4.01
N TRP A 104 5.36 13.01 5.11
CA TRP A 104 5.79 14.42 5.19
C TRP A 104 6.87 14.79 4.18
N CYS A 105 7.79 13.86 3.86
CA CYS A 105 8.82 14.07 2.84
C CYS A 105 8.25 14.34 1.45
N ALA A 106 7.02 13.90 1.15
CA ALA A 106 6.38 14.08 -0.14
C ALA A 106 5.66 15.44 -0.30
N ARG A 107 5.48 16.23 0.77
CA ARG A 107 4.63 17.43 0.83
C ARG A 107 4.89 18.45 -0.28
N GLU A 108 6.16 18.70 -0.64
CA GLU A 108 6.52 19.71 -1.63
C GLU A 108 6.09 19.32 -3.05
N ILE A 109 5.95 18.02 -3.33
CA ILE A 109 5.52 17.50 -4.63
C ILE A 109 4.00 17.35 -4.65
N VAL A 110 3.40 16.84 -3.57
CA VAL A 110 1.95 16.72 -3.44
C VAL A 110 1.28 18.10 -3.40
N GLY A 111 1.92 19.07 -2.72
CA GLY A 111 1.39 20.41 -2.61
C GLY A 111 0.11 20.47 -1.77
N ASN A 112 -0.88 21.21 -2.25
CA ASN A 112 -2.14 21.48 -1.55
C ASN A 112 -3.31 20.73 -2.21
N GLU A 113 -3.09 19.46 -2.57
CA GLU A 113 -4.09 18.60 -3.20
C GLU A 113 -4.36 17.36 -2.36
N PRO A 114 -5.60 16.82 -2.37
CA PRO A 114 -5.89 15.51 -1.82
C PRO A 114 -5.05 14.44 -2.53
N PHE A 115 -4.58 13.46 -1.79
CA PHE A 115 -3.73 12.42 -2.35
C PHE A 115 -4.07 11.04 -1.83
N ALA A 116 -3.87 10.04 -2.68
CA ALA A 116 -3.93 8.63 -2.27
C ALA A 116 -2.56 8.20 -1.70
N LEU A 117 -2.58 7.47 -0.59
CA LEU A 117 -1.40 6.84 -0.01
C LEU A 117 -1.60 5.33 -0.02
N ALA A 118 -0.62 4.61 -0.58
CA ALA A 118 -0.60 3.15 -0.59
C ALA A 118 0.68 2.62 0.08
N LEU A 119 0.50 1.71 1.03
CA LEU A 119 1.61 0.93 1.60
C LEU A 119 1.85 -0.26 0.68
N PRO A 120 3.01 -0.34 0.01
CA PRO A 120 3.22 -1.34 -1.03
C PRO A 120 3.31 -2.78 -0.52
N ASP A 121 3.62 -3.00 0.74
CA ASP A 121 3.69 -4.34 1.35
C ASP A 121 2.32 -4.90 1.79
N MET A 122 1.27 -4.10 1.74
CA MET A 122 -0.11 -4.53 1.92
C MET A 122 -0.75 -4.73 0.54
N LEU A 123 -0.70 -5.96 0.00
CA LEU A 123 -1.38 -6.27 -1.25
C LEU A 123 -2.87 -6.47 -1.01
N ILE A 124 -3.69 -5.79 -1.78
CA ILE A 124 -5.15 -5.97 -1.74
C ILE A 124 -5.59 -6.58 -3.07
N HIS A 125 -6.15 -7.78 -2.97
CA HIS A 125 -6.63 -8.55 -4.11
C HIS A 125 -8.14 -8.43 -4.20
N GLY A 126 -8.65 -7.83 -5.26
CA GLY A 126 -10.07 -7.58 -5.52
C GLY A 126 -10.29 -6.86 -6.84
N GLN A 127 -11.50 -6.95 -7.38
CA GLN A 127 -11.92 -6.26 -8.59
C GLN A 127 -13.32 -5.64 -8.36
N PRO A 128 -13.47 -4.31 -8.49
CA PRO A 128 -12.43 -3.31 -8.76
C PRO A 128 -11.43 -3.19 -7.61
N GLY A 129 -10.23 -2.65 -7.88
CA GLY A 129 -9.18 -2.45 -6.87
C GLY A 129 -9.64 -1.56 -5.70
N CYS A 130 -9.01 -1.70 -4.54
CA CYS A 130 -9.39 -0.98 -3.32
C CYS A 130 -9.37 0.54 -3.52
N LEU A 131 -8.33 1.10 -4.17
CA LEU A 131 -8.25 2.55 -4.42
C LEU A 131 -9.38 3.05 -5.32
N ALA A 132 -9.81 2.29 -6.33
CA ALA A 132 -10.94 2.65 -7.18
C ALA A 132 -12.23 2.76 -6.34
N GLN A 133 -12.50 1.78 -5.48
CA GLN A 133 -13.65 1.79 -4.57
C GLN A 133 -13.58 2.99 -3.60
N MET A 134 -12.40 3.31 -3.07
CA MET A 134 -12.20 4.45 -2.16
C MET A 134 -12.40 5.79 -2.87
N ILE A 135 -12.00 5.93 -4.13
CA ILE A 135 -12.21 7.17 -4.91
C ILE A 135 -13.69 7.41 -5.14
N GLU A 136 -14.49 6.38 -5.41
CA GLU A 136 -15.96 6.50 -5.50
C GLU A 136 -16.55 7.00 -4.17
N THR A 137 -16.08 6.45 -3.05
CA THR A 137 -16.48 6.89 -1.70
C THR A 137 -16.06 8.35 -1.46
N TYR A 138 -14.84 8.71 -1.84
CA TYR A 138 -14.34 10.07 -1.74
C TYR A 138 -15.16 11.07 -2.57
N ASN A 139 -15.51 10.72 -3.81
CA ASN A 139 -16.33 11.54 -4.67
C ASN A 139 -17.73 11.77 -4.11
N THR A 140 -18.23 10.83 -3.31
CA THR A 140 -19.57 10.92 -2.69
C THR A 140 -19.57 11.72 -1.39
N HIS A 141 -18.54 11.55 -0.55
CA HIS A 141 -18.54 12.05 0.83
C HIS A 141 -17.50 13.15 1.09
N GLY A 142 -16.43 13.22 0.29
CA GLY A 142 -15.29 14.09 0.56
C GLY A 142 -14.50 13.68 1.79
N GLY A 143 -13.67 14.59 2.30
CA GLY A 143 -12.89 14.42 3.53
C GLY A 143 -11.70 13.44 3.37
N ASN A 144 -11.39 12.73 4.44
CA ASN A 144 -10.34 11.73 4.46
C ASN A 144 -10.96 10.32 4.45
N ILE A 145 -10.49 9.42 3.58
CA ILE A 145 -10.98 8.04 3.49
C ILE A 145 -9.87 7.09 3.92
N VAL A 146 -10.19 6.14 4.78
CA VAL A 146 -9.27 5.11 5.27
C VAL A 146 -9.85 3.75 4.95
N ALA A 147 -9.11 2.93 4.21
CA ALA A 147 -9.49 1.53 3.99
C ALA A 147 -9.36 0.74 5.28
N VAL A 148 -10.42 0.02 5.63
CA VAL A 148 -10.45 -0.82 6.83
C VAL A 148 -10.91 -2.24 6.49
N GLU A 149 -10.44 -3.19 7.29
CA GLU A 149 -10.87 -4.58 7.23
C GLU A 149 -10.99 -5.17 8.63
N GLU A 150 -11.84 -6.17 8.78
CA GLU A 150 -12.00 -6.91 10.03
C GLU A 150 -10.93 -8.01 10.16
N VAL A 151 -10.31 -8.09 11.33
CA VAL A 151 -9.32 -9.13 11.65
C VAL A 151 -9.71 -9.84 12.94
N PRO A 152 -9.19 -11.06 13.18
CA PRO A 152 -9.33 -11.69 14.49
C PRO A 152 -8.83 -10.77 15.62
N HIS A 153 -9.59 -10.68 16.71
CA HIS A 153 -9.33 -9.76 17.82
C HIS A 153 -7.90 -9.86 18.39
N GLU A 154 -7.31 -11.03 18.41
CA GLU A 154 -5.93 -11.28 18.84
C GLU A 154 -4.86 -10.63 17.94
N HIS A 155 -5.23 -10.12 16.77
CA HIS A 155 -4.30 -9.49 15.82
C HIS A 155 -4.35 -7.96 15.79
N VAL A 156 -5.32 -7.32 16.46
CA VAL A 156 -5.54 -5.87 16.43
C VAL A 156 -4.33 -5.06 16.92
N ASN A 157 -3.56 -5.60 17.84
CA ASN A 157 -2.38 -4.95 18.44
C ASN A 157 -1.20 -4.75 17.46
N ARG A 158 -1.33 -5.20 16.21
CA ARG A 158 -0.30 -5.07 15.18
C ARG A 158 -0.51 -3.85 14.27
N TYR A 159 -1.70 -3.25 14.30
CA TYR A 159 -2.18 -2.26 13.32
C TYR A 159 -2.80 -1.04 14.01
N GLY A 160 -3.05 0.02 13.23
CA GLY A 160 -3.97 1.06 13.63
C GLY A 160 -5.40 0.52 13.63
N VAL A 161 -6.17 0.80 14.68
CA VAL A 161 -7.56 0.35 14.85
C VAL A 161 -8.48 1.55 14.89
N VAL A 162 -9.65 1.46 14.28
CA VAL A 162 -10.62 2.56 14.20
C VAL A 162 -11.87 2.28 15.03
N ALA A 163 -12.44 3.32 15.64
CA ALA A 163 -13.79 3.29 16.18
C ALA A 163 -14.77 3.90 15.18
N LEU A 164 -15.87 3.21 14.92
CA LEU A 164 -16.90 3.68 14.01
C LEU A 164 -17.92 4.59 14.69
N GLY A 165 -18.47 5.51 13.91
CA GLY A 165 -19.59 6.37 14.31
C GLY A 165 -20.81 6.17 13.42
N LYS A 166 -21.25 7.24 12.74
CA LYS A 166 -22.43 7.21 11.87
C LYS A 166 -22.18 6.28 10.68
N THR A 167 -23.15 5.41 10.41
CA THR A 167 -23.20 4.53 9.23
C THR A 167 -23.90 5.25 8.08
N PHE A 168 -23.29 5.27 6.91
CA PHE A 168 -23.90 5.75 5.67
C PHE A 168 -24.51 4.58 4.88
N ASP A 169 -23.79 3.47 4.78
CA ASP A 169 -24.21 2.21 4.18
C ASP A 169 -23.50 1.03 4.86
N GLN A 170 -23.60 -0.18 4.30
CA GLN A 170 -23.03 -1.40 4.88
C GLN A 170 -21.48 -1.38 5.00
N ARG A 171 -20.80 -0.53 4.22
CA ARG A 171 -19.33 -0.48 4.11
C ARG A 171 -18.71 0.86 4.49
N THR A 172 -19.56 1.90 4.64
CA THR A 172 -19.12 3.29 4.77
C THR A 172 -19.58 3.87 6.10
N HIS A 173 -18.62 4.26 6.95
CA HIS A 173 -18.88 4.76 8.29
C HIS A 173 -18.00 5.97 8.59
N THR A 174 -18.47 6.89 9.46
CA THR A 174 -17.56 7.88 10.03
C THR A 174 -16.62 7.20 11.03
N ILE A 175 -15.39 7.73 11.11
CA ILE A 175 -14.45 7.36 12.18
C ILE A 175 -14.60 8.35 13.33
N THR A 176 -14.70 7.85 14.56
CA THR A 176 -14.81 8.67 15.77
C THR A 176 -13.53 8.66 16.61
N ALA A 177 -12.72 7.63 16.48
CA ALA A 177 -11.40 7.53 17.11
C ALA A 177 -10.50 6.56 16.34
N MET A 178 -9.19 6.72 16.55
CA MET A 178 -8.16 5.81 16.04
C MET A 178 -7.16 5.53 17.15
N VAL A 179 -6.58 4.34 17.16
CA VAL A 179 -5.52 3.97 18.12
C VAL A 179 -4.44 3.18 17.38
N GLU A 180 -3.20 3.65 17.45
CA GLU A 180 -2.05 2.95 16.85
C GLU A 180 -1.60 1.81 17.75
N LYS A 181 -1.67 0.58 17.27
CA LYS A 181 -1.23 -0.64 17.96
C LYS A 181 -1.74 -0.72 19.41
N PRO A 182 -3.05 -0.70 19.63
CA PRO A 182 -3.62 -0.79 20.96
C PRO A 182 -3.21 -2.09 21.66
N LYS A 183 -3.32 -2.14 22.97
CA LYS A 183 -3.41 -3.44 23.63
C LYS A 183 -4.72 -4.11 23.21
N ILE A 184 -4.76 -5.44 23.21
CA ILE A 184 -5.93 -6.19 22.75
C ILE A 184 -7.18 -5.77 23.53
N GLU A 185 -7.05 -5.64 24.86
CA GLU A 185 -8.11 -5.23 25.78
C GLU A 185 -8.60 -3.77 25.60
N ASP A 186 -7.76 -2.91 24.99
CA ASP A 186 -8.04 -1.48 24.79
C ASP A 186 -8.45 -1.16 23.35
N ALA A 187 -8.52 -2.16 22.46
CA ALA A 187 -8.86 -1.96 21.06
C ALA A 187 -10.33 -1.52 20.93
N PRO A 188 -10.62 -0.42 20.20
CA PRO A 188 -11.99 0.10 20.08
C PRO A 188 -12.88 -0.76 19.18
N SER A 189 -12.32 -1.63 18.36
CA SER A 189 -13.01 -2.56 17.46
C SER A 189 -12.04 -3.60 16.91
N ASP A 190 -12.53 -4.48 16.02
CA ASP A 190 -11.72 -5.42 15.23
C ASP A 190 -11.38 -4.89 13.83
N LEU A 191 -11.68 -3.61 13.55
CA LEU A 191 -11.44 -2.98 12.27
C LEU A 191 -10.07 -2.30 12.25
N ILE A 192 -9.18 -2.88 11.45
CA ILE A 192 -7.81 -2.35 11.27
C ILE A 192 -7.70 -1.49 10.00
N ILE A 193 -6.71 -0.63 9.99
CA ILE A 193 -6.34 0.18 8.83
C ILE A 193 -5.48 -0.66 7.87
N SER A 194 -5.95 -0.82 6.62
CA SER A 194 -5.36 -1.76 5.63
C SER A 194 -4.32 -1.13 4.70
N GLY A 195 -3.74 0.01 5.08
CA GLY A 195 -2.63 0.61 4.33
C GLY A 195 -3.01 1.27 3.00
N ARG A 196 -4.28 1.62 2.81
CA ARG A 196 -4.77 2.51 1.75
C ARG A 196 -5.50 3.68 2.36
N TYR A 197 -5.19 4.89 1.88
CA TYR A 197 -5.74 6.14 2.40
C TYR A 197 -5.99 7.11 1.26
N ILE A 198 -6.99 7.97 1.40
CA ILE A 198 -7.13 9.24 0.69
C ILE A 198 -7.10 10.32 1.76
N LEU A 199 -6.12 11.20 1.72
CA LEU A 199 -5.88 12.21 2.75
C LEU A 199 -5.92 13.60 2.17
N GLN A 200 -6.41 14.54 2.98
CA GLN A 200 -6.36 15.97 2.69
C GLN A 200 -4.96 16.53 2.98
N PRO A 201 -4.51 17.57 2.25
CA PRO A 201 -3.16 18.13 2.40
C PRO A 201 -2.87 18.72 3.78
N GLU A 202 -3.89 19.08 4.56
CA GLU A 202 -3.75 19.57 5.92
C GLU A 202 -3.05 18.58 6.86
N ILE A 203 -2.98 17.30 6.50
CA ILE A 203 -2.20 16.30 7.23
C ILE A 203 -0.72 16.68 7.32
N PHE A 204 -0.18 17.39 6.32
CA PHE A 204 1.22 17.80 6.32
C PHE A 204 1.55 18.79 7.43
N ALA A 205 0.63 19.67 7.80
CA ALA A 205 0.81 20.57 8.94
C ALA A 205 0.88 19.80 10.26
N LYS A 206 0.00 18.82 10.43
CA LYS A 206 0.02 17.93 11.63
C LYS A 206 1.32 17.12 11.67
N LEU A 207 1.75 16.56 10.57
CA LEU A 207 3.00 15.79 10.47
C LEU A 207 4.26 16.62 10.74
N ALA A 208 4.25 17.93 10.43
CA ALA A 208 5.37 18.83 10.69
C ALA A 208 5.63 19.05 12.19
N GLU A 209 4.58 18.98 13.03
CA GLU A 209 4.63 19.22 14.46
C GLU A 209 4.82 17.93 15.29
N GLN A 210 4.69 16.76 14.65
CA GLN A 210 4.74 15.47 15.33
C GLN A 210 6.11 15.16 15.92
N LYS A 211 6.07 14.62 17.13
CA LYS A 211 7.22 14.05 17.82
C LYS A 211 7.20 12.53 17.69
N PRO A 212 8.36 11.87 17.79
CA PRO A 212 8.39 10.41 17.79
C PRO A 212 7.48 9.84 18.90
N GLY A 213 6.52 9.02 18.49
CA GLY A 213 5.56 8.32 19.34
C GLY A 213 5.97 6.87 19.62
N ALA A 214 5.04 5.95 19.48
CA ALA A 214 5.26 4.52 19.70
C ALA A 214 6.44 3.97 18.88
N GLY A 215 7.38 3.33 19.56
CA GLY A 215 8.60 2.77 18.94
C GLY A 215 9.65 3.80 18.53
N GLY A 216 9.51 5.07 18.89
CA GLY A 216 10.40 6.16 18.50
C GLY A 216 10.23 6.59 17.04
N GLU A 217 9.08 6.31 16.44
CA GLU A 217 8.71 6.64 15.07
C GLU A 217 7.62 7.72 15.03
N ILE A 218 7.63 8.57 14.01
CA ILE A 218 6.53 9.48 13.70
C ILE A 218 5.45 8.64 13.00
N GLN A 219 4.37 8.37 13.72
CA GLN A 219 3.26 7.56 13.21
C GLN A 219 2.29 8.43 12.42
N LEU A 220 1.84 7.92 11.28
CA LEU A 220 0.79 8.59 10.50
C LEU A 220 -0.54 8.62 11.28
N THR A 221 -0.85 7.56 12.00
CA THR A 221 -2.07 7.44 12.80
C THR A 221 -2.19 8.56 13.84
N ASP A 222 -1.08 8.93 14.49
CA ASP A 222 -1.09 10.02 15.48
C ASP A 222 -1.48 11.36 14.83
N SER A 223 -0.95 11.66 13.64
CA SER A 223 -1.32 12.87 12.89
C SER A 223 -2.76 12.82 12.37
N MET A 224 -3.26 11.65 11.99
CA MET A 224 -4.67 11.48 11.61
C MET A 224 -5.61 11.70 12.81
N ILE A 225 -5.23 11.27 14.01
CA ILE A 225 -5.99 11.53 15.25
C ILE A 225 -6.10 13.04 15.51
N GLU A 226 -5.00 13.80 15.35
CA GLU A 226 -5.05 15.25 15.50
C GLU A 226 -5.91 15.92 14.40
N LEU A 227 -5.82 15.43 13.16
CA LEU A 227 -6.62 15.96 12.06
C LEU A 227 -8.11 15.60 12.18
N LEU A 228 -8.45 14.49 12.85
CA LEU A 228 -9.83 14.05 13.10
C LEU A 228 -10.62 15.08 13.94
N ALA A 229 -9.94 15.91 14.74
CA ALA A 229 -10.57 16.99 15.48
C ALA A 229 -11.09 18.12 14.56
N ASP A 230 -10.47 18.29 13.39
CA ASP A 230 -10.75 19.39 12.47
C ASP A 230 -11.49 18.94 11.21
N GLN A 231 -11.32 17.67 10.79
CA GLN A 231 -11.84 17.14 9.53
C GLN A 231 -12.48 15.76 9.70
N ALA A 232 -13.47 15.48 8.85
CA ALA A 232 -14.12 14.17 8.81
C ALA A 232 -13.18 13.09 8.27
N PHE A 233 -13.21 11.93 8.92
CA PHE A 233 -12.61 10.69 8.45
C PHE A 233 -13.70 9.64 8.22
N ILE A 234 -13.59 8.92 7.14
CA ILE A 234 -14.51 7.86 6.73
C ILE A 234 -13.74 6.55 6.68
N ALA A 235 -14.22 5.55 7.38
CA ALA A 235 -13.81 4.16 7.23
C ALA A 235 -14.57 3.55 6.06
N TYR A 236 -13.85 2.96 5.14
CA TYR A 236 -14.42 2.22 4.03
C TYR A 236 -13.96 0.75 4.07
N GLN A 237 -14.93 -0.17 4.26
CA GLN A 237 -14.69 -1.62 4.17
C GLN A 237 -14.73 -2.05 2.71
N PHE A 238 -13.56 -2.14 2.09
CA PHE A 238 -13.43 -2.50 0.67
C PHE A 238 -13.80 -3.97 0.41
N ASP A 239 -14.13 -4.26 -0.84
CA ASP A 239 -14.31 -5.63 -1.34
C ASP A 239 -12.97 -6.14 -1.85
N GLY A 240 -12.44 -7.17 -1.19
CA GLY A 240 -11.13 -7.70 -1.51
C GLY A 240 -10.52 -8.44 -0.33
N LYS A 241 -9.33 -8.96 -0.54
CA LYS A 241 -8.56 -9.66 0.49
C LYS A 241 -7.16 -9.11 0.58
N THR A 242 -6.75 -8.75 1.80
CA THR A 242 -5.41 -8.23 2.09
C THR A 242 -4.42 -9.37 2.35
N TYR A 243 -3.20 -9.16 1.86
CA TYR A 243 -2.04 -9.99 2.13
C TYR A 243 -0.88 -9.11 2.62
N ASP A 244 -0.50 -9.24 3.90
CA ASP A 244 0.65 -8.55 4.49
C ASP A 244 1.94 -9.22 4.00
N CYS A 245 2.55 -8.70 2.94
CA CYS A 245 3.82 -9.19 2.42
C CYS A 245 5.04 -8.80 3.29
N GLY A 246 4.84 -8.05 4.36
CA GLY A 246 5.82 -7.85 5.42
C GLY A 246 5.96 -9.04 6.36
N ASP A 247 4.96 -9.93 6.38
CA ASP A 247 4.97 -11.22 7.08
C ASP A 247 5.23 -12.38 6.11
N LYS A 248 5.92 -13.43 6.57
CA LYS A 248 6.26 -14.60 5.73
C LYS A 248 5.04 -15.39 5.27
N ILE A 249 4.05 -15.55 6.15
CA ILE A 249 2.83 -16.31 5.83
C ILE A 249 1.97 -15.50 4.85
N GLY A 250 1.79 -14.19 5.12
CA GLY A 250 1.08 -13.30 4.20
C GLY A 250 1.73 -13.25 2.82
N TYR A 251 3.06 -13.18 2.75
CA TYR A 251 3.81 -13.23 1.49
C TYR A 251 3.62 -14.54 0.71
N LEU A 252 3.68 -15.69 1.39
CA LEU A 252 3.43 -17.00 0.76
C LEU A 252 1.97 -17.13 0.31
N ALA A 253 1.02 -16.67 1.13
CA ALA A 253 -0.39 -16.68 0.79
C ALA A 253 -0.68 -15.79 -0.44
N ALA A 254 -0.06 -14.61 -0.53
CA ALA A 254 -0.13 -13.75 -1.71
C ALA A 254 0.35 -14.48 -2.97
N ASN A 255 1.53 -15.12 -2.92
CA ASN A 255 2.05 -15.87 -4.06
C ASN A 255 1.09 -16.97 -4.54
N VAL A 256 0.49 -17.69 -3.62
CA VAL A 256 -0.48 -18.75 -3.96
C VAL A 256 -1.75 -18.16 -4.57
N ALA A 257 -2.32 -17.12 -3.94
CA ALA A 257 -3.56 -16.52 -4.38
C ALA A 257 -3.42 -15.90 -5.78
N TYR A 258 -2.42 -15.05 -5.97
CA TYR A 258 -2.17 -14.40 -7.26
C TYR A 258 -1.79 -15.40 -8.36
N ALA A 259 -1.06 -16.49 -8.03
CA ALA A 259 -0.76 -17.54 -9.01
C ALA A 259 -2.01 -18.32 -9.43
N LEU A 260 -2.93 -18.59 -8.51
CA LEU A 260 -4.16 -19.32 -8.79
C LEU A 260 -5.14 -18.54 -9.67
N ASP A 261 -5.14 -17.22 -9.57
CA ASP A 261 -6.00 -16.34 -10.35
C ASP A 261 -5.47 -16.05 -11.77
N ARG A 262 -4.19 -16.33 -12.01
CA ARG A 262 -3.59 -16.14 -13.34
C ARG A 262 -4.09 -17.18 -14.33
N PRO A 263 -4.70 -16.78 -15.48
CA PRO A 263 -5.20 -17.73 -16.48
C PRO A 263 -4.13 -18.64 -17.09
N ASP A 264 -2.89 -18.14 -17.20
CA ASP A 264 -1.74 -18.86 -17.76
C ASP A 264 -1.05 -19.80 -16.77
N ILE A 265 -1.19 -19.54 -15.47
CA ILE A 265 -0.52 -20.26 -14.35
C ILE A 265 -1.52 -21.11 -13.57
N GLY A 266 -2.64 -20.55 -13.14
CA GLY A 266 -3.57 -21.13 -12.18
C GLY A 266 -4.02 -22.57 -12.53
N PRO A 267 -4.48 -22.84 -13.78
CA PRO A 267 -4.89 -24.20 -14.16
C PRO A 267 -3.79 -25.24 -14.05
N LYS A 268 -2.52 -24.84 -14.24
CA LYS A 268 -1.36 -25.74 -14.13
C LYS A 268 -0.84 -25.85 -12.70
N PHE A 269 -0.97 -24.78 -11.92
CA PHE A 269 -0.46 -24.73 -10.55
C PHE A 269 -1.38 -25.41 -9.56
N ARG A 270 -2.70 -25.37 -9.73
CA ARG A 270 -3.68 -26.00 -8.83
C ARG A 270 -3.40 -27.49 -8.57
N PRO A 271 -3.17 -28.36 -9.59
CA PRO A 271 -2.84 -29.75 -9.34
C PRO A 271 -1.53 -29.95 -8.54
N VAL A 272 -0.54 -29.10 -8.77
CA VAL A 272 0.73 -29.12 -8.02
C VAL A 272 0.50 -28.79 -6.55
N LEU A 273 -0.30 -27.74 -6.29
CA LEU A 273 -0.66 -27.36 -4.93
C LEU A 273 -1.43 -28.46 -4.20
N ASP A 274 -2.42 -29.07 -4.88
CA ASP A 274 -3.20 -30.20 -4.32
C ASP A 274 -2.32 -31.41 -3.98
N GLU A 275 -1.26 -31.67 -4.75
CA GLU A 275 -0.29 -32.73 -4.45
C GLU A 275 0.57 -32.38 -3.22
N LEU A 276 1.03 -31.12 -3.12
CA LEU A 276 1.81 -30.67 -1.97
C LEU A 276 1.03 -30.71 -0.66
N MET A 277 -0.28 -30.43 -0.70
CA MET A 277 -1.17 -30.45 0.47
C MET A 277 -1.50 -31.86 0.97
N LYS A 278 -1.20 -32.92 0.19
CA LYS A 278 -1.37 -34.29 0.61
C LYS A 278 -0.18 -34.88 1.40
N ARG A 279 0.91 -34.13 1.51
CA ARG A 279 2.13 -34.47 2.28
C ARG A 279 2.02 -34.03 3.72
#